data_d1bbc9f8825d6fe7359c1ab22817cd00
#
_entry.id   d1bbc9f8825d6fe7359c1ab22817cd00
#
_cell.length_a   1.000
_cell.length_b   1.000
_cell.length_c   1.000
_cell.angle_alpha   90.00
_cell.angle_beta   90.00
_cell.angle_gamma   90.00
#
_symmetry.space_group_name_H-M   'P 1'
#
loop_
_entity.id
_entity.type
_entity.pdbx_description
1 polymer ?
#
loop_
_entity_poly.entity_id
_entity_poly.type
_entity_poly.pdbx_seq_one_letter_code
_entity_poly.pdbx_strand_id
1 'polypeptide(L)'
;SIIDFMDFEKIEDNMIIQRRGKFLMVVECQGINYDLMSEMEKVSVEQGFISFLNTLRHPVQLYIQTRTINLERSIEGYKSKLKEIERKYLEIQEQYNQLLKARNATVEEIEKIKYEVVKQKNLKEYTEDIIRDIERQSLNRSILSKKYYIIIPCYASEIEAGDFDKSEVKNMAFSELYTRSRAVINSLFACQVIGRILNSEELAELLYISYNRDESDLFWMERIKEAGFEELYSTAPDAVDKKIKLLDKQIEDK
;
A
#
# COMPACT_ATOMS: atom_id res chain seq x y z
N SER A 1 17.58 6.84 23.50
CA SER A 1 16.49 6.81 22.52
C SER A 1 16.07 5.37 22.26
N ILE A 2 14.77 5.12 21.96
CA ILE A 2 14.28 3.79 21.55
C ILE A 2 15.04 3.31 20.30
N ILE A 3 15.46 4.22 19.45
CA ILE A 3 16.24 4.01 18.22
C ILE A 3 17.57 3.32 18.50
N ASP A 4 18.19 3.55 19.65
CA ASP A 4 19.47 2.94 20.02
C ASP A 4 19.36 1.43 20.28
N PHE A 5 18.15 0.94 20.56
CA PHE A 5 17.84 -0.47 20.78
C PHE A 5 17.33 -1.20 19.54
N MET A 6 17.10 -0.46 18.43
CA MET A 6 16.67 -1.07 17.16
C MET A 6 17.88 -1.64 16.41
N ASP A 7 17.69 -2.79 15.78
CA ASP A 7 18.74 -3.47 15.00
C ASP A 7 19.04 -2.79 13.65
N PHE A 8 18.27 -1.77 13.24
CA PHE A 8 18.49 -1.06 12.01
C PHE A 8 19.08 0.34 12.24
N GLU A 9 19.88 0.81 11.28
CA GLU A 9 20.51 2.13 11.33
C GLU A 9 19.65 3.18 10.64
N LYS A 10 19.17 2.86 9.44
CA LYS A 10 18.36 3.77 8.61
C LYS A 10 17.62 3.04 7.51
N ILE A 11 16.67 3.75 6.90
CA ILE A 11 15.99 3.35 5.67
C ILE A 11 16.44 4.30 4.57
N GLU A 12 17.00 3.76 3.50
CA GLU A 12 17.50 4.53 2.37
C GLU A 12 17.41 3.70 1.08
N ASP A 13 17.10 4.33 -0.05
CA ASP A 13 17.02 3.68 -1.35
C ASP A 13 16.09 2.44 -1.35
N ASN A 14 14.95 2.51 -0.69
CA ASN A 14 14.00 1.40 -0.54
C ASN A 14 14.60 0.15 0.15
N MET A 15 15.61 0.35 0.97
CA MET A 15 16.25 -0.68 1.77
C MET A 15 16.24 -0.32 3.25
N ILE A 16 16.12 -1.33 4.10
CA ILE A 16 16.43 -1.23 5.52
C ILE A 16 17.90 -1.58 5.69
N ILE A 17 18.68 -0.64 6.18
CA ILE A 17 20.11 -0.82 6.46
C ILE A 17 20.25 -1.17 7.92
N GLN A 18 20.76 -2.38 8.19
CA GLN A 18 21.01 -2.86 9.55
C GLN A 18 22.48 -2.74 9.91
N ARG A 19 22.75 -2.76 11.21
CA ARG A 19 24.10 -2.82 11.73
C ARG A 19 24.82 -4.07 11.20
N ARG A 20 26.14 -4.03 11.15
CA ARG A 20 27.01 -5.12 10.65
C ARG A 20 26.89 -5.43 9.17
N GLY A 21 26.51 -4.45 8.37
CA GLY A 21 26.50 -4.59 6.90
C GLY A 21 25.45 -5.56 6.38
N LYS A 22 24.26 -5.57 6.97
CA LYS A 22 23.12 -6.31 6.48
C LYS A 22 22.11 -5.33 5.87
N PHE A 23 21.68 -5.64 4.68
CA PHE A 23 20.71 -4.87 3.90
C PHE A 23 19.47 -5.72 3.65
N LEU A 24 18.28 -5.11 3.75
CA LEU A 24 17.03 -5.80 3.53
C LEU A 24 16.18 -5.04 2.51
N MET A 25 15.56 -5.76 1.60
CA MET A 25 14.49 -5.26 0.75
C MET A 25 13.23 -6.08 1.03
N VAL A 26 12.08 -5.42 0.98
CA VAL A 26 10.81 -6.05 1.35
C VAL A 26 9.87 -6.04 0.15
N VAL A 27 9.31 -7.19 -0.16
CA VAL A 27 8.27 -7.38 -1.17
C VAL A 27 6.94 -7.56 -0.45
N GLU A 28 5.97 -6.68 -0.70
CA GLU A 28 4.59 -6.87 -0.28
C GLU A 28 3.91 -7.81 -1.29
N CYS A 29 3.20 -8.81 -0.77
CA CYS A 29 2.48 -9.79 -1.56
C CYS A 29 0.98 -9.59 -1.40
N GLN A 30 0.25 -9.55 -2.50
CA GLN A 30 -1.20 -9.52 -2.48
C GLN A 30 -1.72 -10.94 -2.18
N GLY A 31 -2.58 -11.07 -1.17
CA GLY A 31 -3.23 -12.33 -0.85
C GLY A 31 -4.19 -12.78 -1.97
N ILE A 32 -4.27 -14.08 -2.17
CA ILE A 32 -5.24 -14.70 -3.08
C ILE A 32 -6.38 -15.32 -2.27
N ASN A 33 -7.56 -15.39 -2.86
CA ASN A 33 -8.72 -16.01 -2.21
C ASN A 33 -8.76 -17.51 -2.49
N TYR A 34 -7.82 -18.24 -1.88
CA TYR A 34 -7.62 -19.67 -2.08
C TYR A 34 -8.88 -20.52 -1.79
N ASP A 35 -9.67 -20.14 -0.77
CA ASP A 35 -10.86 -20.90 -0.37
C ASP A 35 -11.98 -20.88 -1.41
N LEU A 36 -12.02 -19.85 -2.27
CA LEU A 36 -13.02 -19.73 -3.34
C LEU A 36 -12.57 -20.37 -4.66
N MET A 37 -11.36 -20.92 -4.71
CA MET A 37 -10.83 -21.57 -5.91
C MET A 37 -11.40 -22.97 -6.09
N SER A 38 -11.56 -23.38 -7.35
CA SER A 38 -11.82 -24.77 -7.71
C SER A 38 -10.64 -25.68 -7.34
N GLU A 39 -10.87 -26.97 -7.23
CA GLU A 39 -9.81 -27.93 -6.89
C GLU A 39 -8.64 -27.90 -7.91
N MET A 40 -8.93 -27.70 -9.21
CA MET A 40 -7.88 -27.57 -10.23
C MET A 40 -7.03 -26.30 -10.05
N GLU A 41 -7.66 -25.17 -9.71
CA GLU A 41 -6.96 -23.91 -9.44
C GLU A 41 -6.10 -24.03 -8.18
N LYS A 42 -6.61 -24.65 -7.12
CA LYS A 42 -5.85 -24.93 -5.90
C LYS A 42 -4.58 -25.73 -6.19
N VAL A 43 -4.73 -26.84 -6.93
CA VAL A 43 -3.58 -27.67 -7.33
C VAL A 43 -2.57 -26.85 -8.16
N SER A 44 -3.04 -25.99 -9.07
CA SER A 44 -2.17 -25.12 -9.87
C SER A 44 -1.38 -24.15 -9.00
N VAL A 45 -2.04 -23.50 -8.02
CA VAL A 45 -1.41 -22.59 -7.06
C VAL A 45 -0.38 -23.33 -6.21
N GLU A 46 -0.72 -24.53 -5.71
CA GLU A 46 0.20 -25.35 -4.90
C GLU A 46 1.45 -25.74 -5.69
N GLN A 47 1.29 -26.18 -6.94
CA GLN A 47 2.42 -26.49 -7.82
C GLN A 47 3.26 -25.26 -8.11
N GLY A 48 2.60 -24.12 -8.35
CA GLY A 48 3.27 -22.82 -8.49
C GLY A 48 4.10 -22.47 -7.24
N PHE A 49 3.54 -22.69 -6.05
CA PHE A 49 4.24 -22.42 -4.78
C PHE A 49 5.44 -23.35 -4.57
N ILE A 50 5.31 -24.63 -4.89
CA ILE A 50 6.45 -25.58 -4.89
C ILE A 50 7.53 -25.09 -5.85
N SER A 51 7.15 -24.67 -7.05
CA SER A 51 8.08 -24.12 -8.03
C SER A 51 8.77 -22.87 -7.50
N PHE A 52 8.03 -21.94 -6.89
CA PHE A 52 8.59 -20.77 -6.24
C PHE A 52 9.64 -21.15 -5.19
N LEU A 53 9.31 -22.06 -4.27
CA LEU A 53 10.25 -22.51 -3.24
C LEU A 53 11.54 -23.09 -3.84
N ASN A 54 11.42 -23.83 -4.92
CA ASN A 54 12.58 -24.45 -5.61
C ASN A 54 13.45 -23.41 -6.36
N THR A 55 12.94 -22.22 -6.66
CA THR A 55 13.72 -21.12 -7.27
C THR A 55 14.51 -20.30 -6.26
N LEU A 56 14.23 -20.43 -4.98
CA LEU A 56 14.90 -19.67 -3.93
C LEU A 56 16.37 -20.10 -3.79
N ARG A 57 17.27 -19.20 -4.13
CA ARG A 57 18.73 -19.40 -4.00
C ARG A 57 19.31 -18.75 -2.75
N HIS A 58 18.53 -17.90 -2.11
CA HIS A 58 18.92 -17.13 -0.93
C HIS A 58 17.86 -17.32 0.16
N PRO A 59 18.25 -17.25 1.44
CA PRO A 59 17.28 -17.29 2.51
C PRO A 59 16.33 -16.08 2.40
N VAL A 60 15.05 -16.31 2.61
CA VAL A 60 14.02 -15.27 2.69
C VAL A 60 13.24 -15.46 3.99
N GLN A 61 12.69 -14.38 4.52
CA GLN A 61 11.78 -14.43 5.65
C GLN A 61 10.36 -14.11 5.20
N LEU A 62 9.43 -14.99 5.49
CA LEU A 62 8.01 -14.72 5.32
C LEU A 62 7.50 -14.00 6.58
N TYR A 63 6.88 -12.83 6.40
CA TYR A 63 6.35 -12.04 7.48
C TYR A 63 4.88 -11.72 7.22
N ILE A 64 4.03 -12.02 8.20
CA ILE A 64 2.60 -11.75 8.13
C ILE A 64 2.27 -10.76 9.23
N GLN A 65 1.70 -9.62 8.83
CA GLN A 65 1.25 -8.59 9.74
C GLN A 65 -0.27 -8.55 9.74
N THR A 66 -0.88 -8.74 10.91
CA THR A 66 -2.31 -8.53 11.09
C THR A 66 -2.52 -7.13 11.63
N ARG A 67 -3.36 -6.35 10.95
CA ARG A 67 -3.72 -4.98 11.34
C ARG A 67 -5.23 -4.92 11.58
N THR A 68 -5.64 -4.18 12.58
CA THR A 68 -7.04 -3.77 12.72
C THR A 68 -7.31 -2.65 11.71
N ILE A 69 -8.35 -2.78 10.91
CA ILE A 69 -8.76 -1.67 10.03
C ILE A 69 -9.62 -0.73 10.85
N ASN A 70 -9.17 0.50 11.03
CA ASN A 70 -10.01 1.57 11.55
C ASN A 70 -10.89 2.11 10.42
N LEU A 71 -12.18 1.81 10.49
CA LEU A 71 -13.17 2.30 9.53
C LEU A 71 -13.60 3.75 9.78
N GLU A 72 -13.26 4.34 10.92
CA GLU A 72 -13.67 5.71 11.29
C GLU A 72 -13.19 6.73 10.26
N ARG A 73 -11.92 6.62 9.82
CA ARG A 73 -11.37 7.50 8.79
C ARG A 73 -12.09 7.37 7.44
N SER A 74 -12.47 6.14 7.08
CA SER A 74 -13.27 5.91 5.87
C SER A 74 -14.67 6.51 6.02
N ILE A 75 -15.29 6.36 7.19
CA ILE A 75 -16.59 6.97 7.53
C ILE A 75 -16.51 8.49 7.45
N GLU A 76 -15.47 9.11 8.01
CA GLU A 76 -15.26 10.56 7.93
C GLU A 76 -15.09 11.04 6.49
N GLY A 77 -14.35 10.30 5.66
CA GLY A 77 -14.20 10.59 4.25
C GLY A 77 -15.54 10.55 3.49
N TYR A 78 -16.36 9.54 3.76
CA TYR A 78 -17.70 9.46 3.18
C TYR A 78 -18.65 10.53 3.73
N LYS A 79 -18.60 10.86 5.03
CA LYS A 79 -19.37 11.95 5.63
C LYS A 79 -19.00 13.31 5.04
N SER A 80 -17.73 13.55 4.74
CA SER A 80 -17.29 14.77 4.06
C SER A 80 -17.87 14.86 2.63
N LYS A 81 -17.81 13.76 1.86
CA LYS A 81 -18.42 13.69 0.54
C LYS A 81 -19.93 13.85 0.57
N LEU A 82 -20.60 13.30 1.58
CA LEU A 82 -22.04 13.45 1.76
C LEU A 82 -22.42 14.93 1.91
N LYS A 83 -21.68 15.70 2.71
CA LYS A 83 -21.90 17.14 2.86
C LYS A 83 -21.79 17.90 1.52
N GLU A 84 -20.84 17.53 0.67
CA GLU A 84 -20.70 18.13 -0.65
C GLU A 84 -21.88 17.79 -1.56
N ILE A 85 -22.34 16.53 -1.53
CA ILE A 85 -23.49 16.06 -2.31
C ILE A 85 -24.76 16.76 -1.84
N GLU A 86 -24.96 16.90 -0.52
CA GLU A 86 -26.10 17.61 0.07
C GLU A 86 -26.14 19.08 -0.36
N ARG A 87 -25.00 19.77 -0.33
CA ARG A 87 -24.91 21.14 -0.78
C ARG A 87 -25.30 21.25 -2.26
N LYS A 88 -24.76 20.40 -3.13
CA LYS A 88 -25.11 20.37 -4.56
C LYS A 88 -26.58 20.06 -4.78
N TYR A 89 -27.12 19.10 -4.04
CA TYR A 89 -28.54 18.76 -4.12
C TYR A 89 -29.44 19.95 -3.79
N LEU A 90 -29.14 20.69 -2.70
CA LEU A 90 -29.90 21.87 -2.30
C LEU A 90 -29.80 22.99 -3.34
N GLU A 91 -28.60 23.24 -3.89
CA GLU A 91 -28.39 24.25 -4.93
C GLU A 91 -29.22 23.93 -6.20
N ILE A 92 -29.19 22.69 -6.67
CA ILE A 92 -29.92 22.27 -7.87
C ILE A 92 -31.44 22.24 -7.60
N GLN A 93 -31.85 21.85 -6.39
CA GLN A 93 -33.26 21.86 -6.01
C GLN A 93 -33.81 23.29 -5.96
N GLU A 94 -33.02 24.25 -5.50
CA GLU A 94 -33.39 25.65 -5.50
C GLU A 94 -33.49 26.21 -6.92
N GLN A 95 -32.56 25.88 -7.81
CA GLN A 95 -32.60 26.21 -9.22
C GLN A 95 -33.87 25.62 -9.91
N TYR A 96 -34.21 24.38 -9.60
CA TYR A 96 -35.42 23.73 -10.11
C TYR A 96 -36.68 24.49 -9.65
N ASN A 97 -36.74 24.86 -8.37
CA ASN A 97 -37.88 25.62 -7.81
C ASN A 97 -38.00 27.04 -8.45
N GLN A 98 -36.86 27.69 -8.74
CA GLN A 98 -36.84 28.99 -9.41
C GLN A 98 -37.32 28.88 -10.86
N LEU A 99 -36.89 27.84 -11.58
CA LEU A 99 -37.31 27.56 -12.96
C LEU A 99 -38.81 27.29 -13.05
N LEU A 100 -39.38 26.55 -12.09
CA LEU A 100 -40.82 26.29 -12.04
C LEU A 100 -41.65 27.57 -11.84
N LYS A 101 -41.08 28.61 -11.20
CA LYS A 101 -41.71 29.91 -10.99
C LYS A 101 -41.50 30.88 -12.17
N ALA A 102 -40.52 30.60 -13.04
CA ALA A 102 -40.21 31.44 -14.19
C ALA A 102 -41.22 31.21 -15.31
N ARG A 103 -41.85 32.31 -15.80
CA ARG A 103 -42.87 32.25 -16.87
C ARG A 103 -42.33 31.85 -18.25
N ASN A 104 -41.01 31.86 -18.45
CA ASN A 104 -40.34 31.65 -19.75
C ASN A 104 -39.50 30.37 -19.79
N ALA A 105 -39.61 29.44 -18.81
CA ALA A 105 -38.86 28.22 -18.80
C ALA A 105 -39.37 27.23 -19.86
N THR A 106 -38.47 26.64 -20.62
CA THR A 106 -38.82 25.61 -21.60
C THR A 106 -39.00 24.24 -20.92
N VAL A 107 -39.83 23.38 -21.51
CA VAL A 107 -40.07 22.03 -20.99
C VAL A 107 -38.75 21.24 -20.90
N GLU A 108 -37.88 21.39 -21.90
CA GLU A 108 -36.58 20.73 -21.96
C GLU A 108 -35.65 21.15 -20.80
N GLU A 109 -35.62 22.44 -20.46
CA GLU A 109 -34.84 22.94 -19.31
C GLU A 109 -35.33 22.38 -17.97
N ILE A 110 -36.64 22.31 -17.79
CA ILE A 110 -37.27 21.77 -16.60
C ILE A 110 -36.96 20.27 -16.48
N GLU A 111 -37.06 19.49 -17.55
CA GLU A 111 -36.75 18.05 -17.52
C GLU A 111 -35.28 17.79 -17.25
N LYS A 112 -34.38 18.56 -17.82
CA LYS A 112 -32.93 18.42 -17.58
C LYS A 112 -32.56 18.66 -16.11
N ILE A 113 -33.07 19.74 -15.52
CA ILE A 113 -32.78 20.03 -14.10
C ILE A 113 -33.48 19.02 -13.17
N LYS A 114 -34.70 18.60 -13.52
CA LYS A 114 -35.40 17.53 -12.79
C LYS A 114 -34.59 16.24 -12.77
N TYR A 115 -33.98 15.87 -13.90
CA TYR A 115 -33.09 14.69 -13.97
C TYR A 115 -31.89 14.85 -13.03
N GLU A 116 -31.23 16.02 -13.02
CA GLU A 116 -30.09 16.28 -12.12
C GLU A 116 -30.51 16.28 -10.64
N VAL A 117 -31.69 16.78 -10.29
CA VAL A 117 -32.24 16.69 -8.90
C VAL A 117 -32.38 15.24 -8.48
N VAL A 118 -32.99 14.39 -9.34
CA VAL A 118 -33.19 12.96 -9.06
C VAL A 118 -31.86 12.26 -8.92
N LYS A 119 -30.90 12.54 -9.81
CA LYS A 119 -29.55 11.98 -9.78
C LYS A 119 -28.81 12.33 -8.49
N GLN A 120 -28.83 13.58 -8.06
CA GLN A 120 -28.19 14.00 -6.80
C GLN A 120 -28.89 13.42 -5.58
N LYS A 121 -30.21 13.30 -5.62
CA LYS A 121 -30.97 12.63 -4.56
C LYS A 121 -30.55 11.15 -4.41
N ASN A 122 -30.50 10.42 -5.51
CA ASN A 122 -30.10 9.02 -5.50
C ASN A 122 -28.64 8.85 -5.02
N LEU A 123 -27.75 9.75 -5.42
CA LEU A 123 -26.36 9.75 -4.98
C LEU A 123 -26.25 10.01 -3.47
N LYS A 124 -27.06 10.92 -2.93
CA LYS A 124 -27.16 11.17 -1.49
C LYS A 124 -27.60 9.93 -0.75
N GLU A 125 -28.75 9.33 -1.12
CA GLU A 125 -29.31 8.13 -0.49
C GLU A 125 -28.33 6.97 -0.53
N TYR A 126 -27.66 6.75 -1.68
CA TYR A 126 -26.64 5.72 -1.83
C TYR A 126 -25.42 5.95 -0.90
N THR A 127 -24.98 7.20 -0.77
CA THR A 127 -23.86 7.54 0.12
C THR A 127 -24.22 7.34 1.60
N GLU A 128 -25.46 7.70 1.98
CA GLU A 128 -25.99 7.45 3.34
C GLU A 128 -26.10 5.96 3.65
N ASP A 129 -26.49 5.14 2.68
CA ASP A 129 -26.54 3.68 2.83
C ASP A 129 -25.15 3.08 3.04
N ILE A 130 -24.17 3.52 2.26
CA ILE A 130 -22.76 3.12 2.43
C ILE A 130 -22.27 3.47 3.84
N ILE A 131 -22.51 4.70 4.30
CA ILE A 131 -22.10 5.12 5.66
C ILE A 131 -22.74 4.22 6.72
N ARG A 132 -24.04 3.96 6.62
CA ARG A 132 -24.76 3.07 7.57
C ARG A 132 -24.21 1.65 7.59
N ASP A 133 -23.89 1.11 6.42
CA ASP A 133 -23.34 -0.24 6.31
C ASP A 133 -21.93 -0.32 6.91
N ILE A 134 -21.07 0.67 6.63
CA ILE A 134 -19.73 0.73 7.22
C ILE A 134 -19.80 0.94 8.73
N GLU A 135 -20.69 1.83 9.23
CA GLU A 135 -20.91 2.04 10.68
C GLU A 135 -21.38 0.75 11.36
N ARG A 136 -22.29 0.01 10.74
CA ARG A 136 -22.76 -1.30 11.27
C ARG A 136 -21.62 -2.32 11.32
N GLN A 137 -20.77 -2.36 10.30
CA GLN A 137 -19.60 -3.24 10.28
C GLN A 137 -18.57 -2.85 11.34
N SER A 138 -18.33 -1.54 11.52
CA SER A 138 -17.41 -1.00 12.53
C SER A 138 -17.85 -1.32 13.96
N LEU A 139 -19.15 -1.24 14.25
CA LEU A 139 -19.69 -1.54 15.58
C LEU A 139 -19.65 -3.03 15.94
N ASN A 140 -19.69 -3.91 14.96
CA ASN A 140 -19.87 -5.34 15.21
C ASN A 140 -18.59 -6.18 15.05
N ARG A 141 -17.51 -5.66 14.45
CA ARG A 141 -16.28 -6.43 14.22
C ARG A 141 -15.05 -5.51 14.09
N SER A 142 -14.00 -5.83 14.83
CA SER A 142 -12.65 -5.43 14.46
C SER A 142 -12.30 -6.12 13.14
N ILE A 143 -12.35 -5.40 12.02
CA ILE A 143 -11.95 -5.97 10.73
C ILE A 143 -10.44 -6.10 10.75
N LEU A 144 -9.97 -7.34 10.71
CA LEU A 144 -8.55 -7.64 10.63
C LEU A 144 -8.13 -7.75 9.16
N SER A 145 -7.18 -6.92 8.77
CA SER A 145 -6.47 -7.05 7.50
C SER A 145 -5.16 -7.78 7.71
N LYS A 146 -4.88 -8.75 6.86
CA LYS A 146 -3.58 -9.44 6.84
C LYS A 146 -2.77 -8.91 5.66
N LYS A 147 -1.57 -8.48 5.97
CA LYS A 147 -0.56 -8.07 4.99
C LYS A 147 0.54 -9.14 4.97
N TYR A 148 0.99 -9.50 3.79
CA TYR A 148 1.99 -10.55 3.57
C TYR A 148 3.23 -9.94 2.96
N TYR A 149 4.39 -10.28 3.52
CA TYR A 149 5.67 -9.73 3.10
C TYR A 149 6.71 -10.83 2.94
N ILE A 150 7.59 -10.66 1.96
CA ILE A 150 8.81 -11.43 1.82
C ILE A 150 9.98 -10.48 2.06
N ILE A 151 10.78 -10.75 3.08
CA ILE A 151 11.95 -9.98 3.43
C ILE A 151 13.16 -10.69 2.85
N ILE A 152 13.92 -9.98 2.02
CA ILE A 152 15.05 -10.48 1.27
C ILE A 152 16.32 -9.84 1.83
N PRO A 153 17.24 -10.61 2.41
CA PRO A 153 18.50 -10.10 2.94
C PRO A 153 19.61 -10.11 1.85
N CYS A 154 20.57 -9.22 2.05
CA CYS A 154 21.89 -9.24 1.45
C CYS A 154 22.90 -8.80 2.49
N TYR A 155 24.02 -9.51 2.59
CA TYR A 155 25.09 -9.19 3.53
C TYR A 155 26.27 -8.58 2.78
N ALA A 156 26.94 -7.61 3.39
CA ALA A 156 28.15 -7.01 2.82
C ALA A 156 29.23 -8.03 2.50
N SER A 157 29.28 -9.15 3.26
CA SER A 157 30.20 -10.26 3.00
C SER A 157 29.88 -11.09 1.74
N GLU A 158 28.65 -10.97 1.19
CA GLU A 158 28.26 -11.63 -0.05
C GLU A 158 28.60 -10.78 -1.29
N ILE A 159 28.83 -9.49 -1.06
CA ILE A 159 29.27 -8.55 -2.09
C ILE A 159 30.79 -8.66 -2.14
N GLU A 160 31.36 -9.08 -3.28
CA GLU A 160 32.81 -9.28 -3.43
C GLU A 160 33.57 -8.05 -2.92
N ALA A 161 34.25 -8.24 -1.81
CA ALA A 161 34.91 -7.17 -1.10
C ALA A 161 36.28 -6.89 -1.71
N GLY A 162 36.34 -5.85 -2.55
CA GLY A 162 37.53 -5.03 -2.68
C GLY A 162 37.55 -3.96 -1.56
N ASP A 163 38.55 -3.10 -1.57
CA ASP A 163 38.59 -1.90 -0.74
C ASP A 163 37.54 -0.87 -1.24
N PHE A 164 36.24 -1.20 -1.06
CA PHE A 164 35.13 -0.36 -1.49
C PHE A 164 34.70 0.60 -0.38
N ASP A 165 34.37 1.82 -0.77
CA ASP A 165 33.73 2.79 0.13
C ASP A 165 32.31 2.29 0.54
N LYS A 166 31.85 2.71 1.72
CA LYS A 166 30.50 2.38 2.22
C LYS A 166 29.38 2.71 1.23
N SER A 167 29.57 3.77 0.43
CA SER A 167 28.60 4.18 -0.60
C SER A 167 28.55 3.17 -1.76
N GLU A 168 29.70 2.65 -2.16
CA GLU A 168 29.80 1.65 -3.22
C GLU A 168 29.18 0.31 -2.79
N VAL A 169 29.50 -0.14 -1.56
CA VAL A 169 28.89 -1.36 -0.98
C VAL A 169 27.38 -1.24 -0.92
N LYS A 170 26.84 -0.06 -0.52
CA LYS A 170 25.39 0.19 -0.51
C LYS A 170 24.78 0.11 -1.92
N ASN A 171 25.41 0.67 -2.93
CA ASN A 171 24.91 0.62 -4.30
C ASN A 171 24.94 -0.79 -4.87
N MET A 172 25.98 -1.58 -4.56
CA MET A 172 26.07 -2.98 -4.94
C MET A 172 24.98 -3.81 -4.22
N ALA A 173 24.77 -3.58 -2.92
CA ALA A 173 23.71 -4.21 -2.15
C ALA A 173 22.32 -3.89 -2.73
N PHE A 174 22.09 -2.66 -3.13
CA PHE A 174 20.84 -2.26 -3.78
C PHE A 174 20.63 -3.06 -5.09
N SER A 175 21.65 -3.12 -5.95
CA SER A 175 21.56 -3.83 -7.23
C SER A 175 21.28 -5.32 -7.04
N GLU A 176 21.98 -5.94 -6.08
CA GLU A 176 21.78 -7.35 -5.74
C GLU A 176 20.38 -7.60 -5.17
N LEU A 177 19.95 -6.83 -4.19
CA LEU A 177 18.63 -6.94 -3.57
C LEU A 177 17.49 -6.69 -4.56
N TYR A 178 17.68 -5.72 -5.47
CA TYR A 178 16.70 -5.45 -6.52
C TYR A 178 16.57 -6.65 -7.46
N THR A 179 17.68 -7.22 -7.88
CA THR A 179 17.71 -8.42 -8.74
C THR A 179 17.05 -9.61 -8.05
N ARG A 180 17.38 -9.88 -6.77
CA ARG A 180 16.74 -10.92 -5.97
C ARG A 180 15.24 -10.70 -5.84
N SER A 181 14.82 -9.47 -5.55
CA SER A 181 13.41 -9.10 -5.40
C SER A 181 12.62 -9.29 -6.69
N ARG A 182 13.20 -8.91 -7.83
CA ARG A 182 12.59 -9.13 -9.14
C ARG A 182 12.45 -10.62 -9.45
N ALA A 183 13.45 -11.41 -9.14
CA ALA A 183 13.39 -12.87 -9.32
C ALA A 183 12.29 -13.50 -8.43
N VAL A 184 12.18 -13.07 -7.18
CA VAL A 184 11.12 -13.50 -6.27
C VAL A 184 9.74 -13.11 -6.82
N ILE A 185 9.53 -11.86 -7.21
CA ILE A 185 8.26 -11.37 -7.77
C ILE A 185 7.87 -12.18 -9.02
N ASN A 186 8.79 -12.40 -9.93
CA ASN A 186 8.53 -13.16 -11.15
C ASN A 186 8.16 -14.62 -10.86
N SER A 187 8.82 -15.25 -9.87
CA SER A 187 8.49 -16.63 -9.50
C SER A 187 7.16 -16.77 -8.76
N LEU A 188 6.74 -15.75 -8.00
CA LEU A 188 5.43 -15.71 -7.34
C LEU A 188 4.26 -15.67 -8.34
N PHE A 189 4.49 -15.21 -9.56
CA PHE A 189 3.45 -15.18 -10.59
C PHE A 189 2.91 -16.59 -10.92
N ALA A 190 3.75 -17.62 -10.77
CA ALA A 190 3.31 -19.02 -10.91
C ALA A 190 2.27 -19.44 -9.86
N CYS A 191 2.24 -18.77 -8.71
CA CYS A 191 1.24 -18.97 -7.66
C CYS A 191 0.05 -18.00 -7.77
N GLN A 192 -0.05 -17.22 -8.83
CA GLN A 192 -1.04 -16.14 -9.00
C GLN A 192 -0.91 -15.03 -7.93
N VAL A 193 0.23 -14.92 -7.27
CA VAL A 193 0.51 -13.89 -6.27
C VAL A 193 1.22 -12.72 -6.92
N ILE A 194 0.66 -11.53 -6.73
CA ILE A 194 1.26 -10.28 -7.20
C ILE A 194 2.13 -9.72 -6.07
N GLY A 195 3.42 -9.49 -6.37
CA GLY A 195 4.36 -8.87 -5.46
C GLY A 195 4.81 -7.50 -5.94
N ARG A 196 5.13 -6.61 -5.01
CA ARG A 196 5.77 -5.32 -5.28
C ARG A 196 6.79 -4.97 -4.21
N ILE A 197 7.85 -4.29 -4.59
CA ILE A 197 8.86 -3.80 -3.65
C ILE A 197 8.29 -2.59 -2.90
N LEU A 198 8.47 -2.55 -1.58
CA LEU A 198 8.10 -1.39 -0.77
C LEU A 198 9.09 -0.25 -0.97
N ASN A 199 8.58 0.98 -1.00
CA ASN A 199 9.40 2.17 -0.97
C ASN A 199 9.84 2.54 0.45
N SER A 200 10.70 3.56 0.60
CA SER A 200 11.25 3.97 1.89
C SER A 200 10.18 4.42 2.90
N GLU A 201 9.13 5.08 2.44
CA GLU A 201 8.01 5.51 3.27
C GLU A 201 7.19 4.32 3.79
N GLU A 202 6.87 3.38 2.90
CA GLU A 202 6.15 2.15 3.24
C GLU A 202 6.96 1.25 4.18
N LEU A 203 8.28 1.23 4.04
CA LEU A 203 9.17 0.53 4.97
C LEU A 203 9.16 1.18 6.36
N ALA A 204 9.15 2.50 6.44
CA ALA A 204 9.02 3.21 7.70
C ALA A 204 7.67 2.90 8.39
N GLU A 205 6.58 2.89 7.61
CA GLU A 205 5.26 2.47 8.09
C GLU A 205 5.27 1.03 8.63
N LEU A 206 5.84 0.11 7.84
CA LEU A 206 5.92 -1.30 8.21
C LEU A 206 6.65 -1.50 9.56
N LEU A 207 7.79 -0.83 9.73
CA LEU A 207 8.57 -0.89 10.96
C LEU A 207 7.82 -0.23 12.12
N TYR A 208 7.26 0.96 11.91
CA TYR A 208 6.49 1.65 12.95
C TYR A 208 5.36 0.76 13.50
N ILE A 209 4.55 0.18 12.62
CA ILE A 209 3.44 -0.70 13.01
C ILE A 209 3.96 -1.98 13.70
N SER A 210 5.12 -2.51 13.27
CA SER A 210 5.70 -3.70 13.88
C SER A 210 6.15 -3.47 15.32
N TYR A 211 6.61 -2.25 15.65
CA TYR A 211 7.05 -1.88 17.00
C TYR A 211 5.93 -1.30 17.87
N ASN A 212 4.87 -0.72 17.25
CA ASN A 212 3.79 -0.03 17.95
C ASN A 212 2.43 -0.65 17.59
N ARG A 213 2.27 -1.94 17.81
CA ARG A 213 1.12 -2.72 17.37
C ARG A 213 -0.23 -2.18 17.84
N ASP A 214 -0.32 -1.69 19.07
CA ASP A 214 -1.57 -1.26 19.70
C ASP A 214 -1.95 0.19 19.34
N GLU A 215 -1.01 0.97 18.80
CA GLU A 215 -1.19 2.39 18.48
C GLU A 215 -1.27 2.68 16.97
N SER A 216 -1.18 1.64 16.15
CA SER A 216 -0.98 1.79 14.69
C SER A 216 -2.20 2.32 13.93
N ASP A 217 -3.37 2.40 14.56
CA ASP A 217 -4.63 2.68 13.88
C ASP A 217 -4.94 4.17 13.68
N LEU A 218 -4.26 5.07 14.40
CA LEU A 218 -4.55 6.50 14.39
C LEU A 218 -3.27 7.31 14.16
N PHE A 219 -3.22 8.10 13.09
CA PHE A 219 -2.21 9.15 12.86
C PHE A 219 -0.76 8.69 12.66
N TRP A 220 -0.55 7.58 11.93
CA TRP A 220 0.79 7.02 11.74
C TRP A 220 1.83 8.02 11.17
N MET A 221 1.46 8.87 10.21
CA MET A 221 2.40 9.87 9.63
C MET A 221 2.80 10.95 10.62
N GLU A 222 1.86 11.47 11.41
CA GLU A 222 2.15 12.48 12.44
C GLU A 222 2.99 11.87 13.57
N ARG A 223 2.71 10.64 13.97
CA ARG A 223 3.45 9.94 15.01
C ARG A 223 4.83 9.44 14.58
N ILE A 224 5.00 9.09 13.31
CA ILE A 224 6.33 8.82 12.74
C ILE A 224 7.22 10.08 12.91
N LYS A 225 6.66 11.25 12.64
CA LYS A 225 7.33 12.54 12.84
C LYS A 225 7.67 12.80 14.29
N GLU A 226 6.66 12.69 15.17
CA GLU A 226 6.84 12.88 16.62
C GLU A 226 7.83 11.89 17.24
N ALA A 227 7.88 10.65 16.76
CA ALA A 227 8.79 9.63 17.23
C ALA A 227 10.22 9.78 16.70
N GLY A 228 10.51 10.79 15.87
CA GLY A 228 11.83 11.03 15.30
C GLY A 228 12.24 10.06 14.19
N PHE A 229 11.31 9.27 13.65
CA PHE A 229 11.58 8.35 12.53
C PHE A 229 11.92 9.09 11.24
N GLU A 230 11.65 10.39 11.13
CA GLU A 230 12.05 11.21 9.98
C GLU A 230 13.57 11.24 9.76
N GLU A 231 14.35 11.13 10.83
CA GLU A 231 15.80 11.05 10.75
C GLU A 231 16.31 9.70 10.25
N LEU A 232 15.47 8.67 10.32
CA LEU A 232 15.82 7.29 9.99
C LEU A 232 15.58 6.93 8.53
N TYR A 233 14.80 7.70 7.81
CA TYR A 233 14.57 7.42 6.39
C TYR A 233 14.81 8.65 5.52
N SER A 234 15.38 8.38 4.36
CA SER A 234 15.61 9.39 3.34
C SER A 234 14.78 9.03 2.12
N THR A 235 13.97 9.99 1.66
CA THR A 235 13.20 9.86 0.43
C THR A 235 13.88 10.64 -0.67
N ALA A 236 14.44 9.93 -1.64
CA ALA A 236 14.90 10.50 -2.89
C ALA A 236 14.30 9.69 -4.05
N PRO A 237 12.96 9.74 -4.25
CA PRO A 237 12.27 8.89 -5.20
C PRO A 237 12.84 8.99 -6.61
N ASP A 238 13.17 10.18 -7.07
CA ASP A 238 13.74 10.41 -8.41
C ASP A 238 15.11 9.71 -8.61
N ALA A 239 15.91 9.62 -7.56
CA ALA A 239 17.21 8.96 -7.62
C ALA A 239 17.05 7.44 -7.63
N VAL A 240 16.13 6.92 -6.83
CA VAL A 240 15.79 5.50 -6.78
C VAL A 240 15.18 5.05 -8.10
N ASP A 241 14.23 5.81 -8.66
CA ASP A 241 13.61 5.51 -9.95
C ASP A 241 14.62 5.46 -11.10
N LYS A 242 15.62 6.34 -11.08
CA LYS A 242 16.72 6.29 -12.07
C LYS A 242 17.55 5.01 -11.92
N LYS A 243 17.88 4.60 -10.70
CA LYS A 243 18.61 3.35 -10.44
C LYS A 243 17.81 2.14 -10.92
N ILE A 244 16.51 2.10 -10.62
CA ILE A 244 15.59 1.05 -11.04
C ILE A 244 15.54 0.94 -12.56
N LYS A 245 15.32 2.06 -13.27
CA LYS A 245 15.27 2.08 -14.74
C LYS A 245 16.56 1.60 -15.40
N LEU A 246 17.70 1.89 -14.80
CA LEU A 246 18.99 1.39 -15.30
C LEU A 246 19.13 -0.11 -15.10
N LEU A 247 18.72 -0.64 -13.96
CA LEU A 247 18.78 -2.06 -13.65
C LEU A 247 17.76 -2.87 -14.48
N ASP A 248 16.55 -2.37 -14.67
CA ASP A 248 15.54 -3.03 -15.52
C ASP A 248 16.06 -3.22 -16.95
N LYS A 249 16.67 -2.19 -17.54
CA LYS A 249 17.31 -2.32 -18.86
C LYS A 249 18.41 -3.39 -18.90
N GLN A 250 19.24 -3.46 -17.85
CA GLN A 250 20.31 -4.46 -17.78
C GLN A 250 19.78 -5.89 -17.60
N ILE A 251 18.60 -6.05 -17.02
CA ILE A 251 17.93 -7.34 -16.84
C ILE A 251 17.25 -7.78 -18.14
N GLU A 252 16.65 -6.84 -18.89
CA GLU A 252 15.99 -7.11 -20.17
C GLU A 252 17.00 -7.45 -21.29
N ASP A 253 18.23 -6.91 -21.22
CA ASP A 253 19.30 -7.12 -22.20
C ASP A 253 20.07 -8.45 -21.99
N LYS A 254 19.74 -9.22 -20.94
CA LYS A 254 20.35 -10.53 -20.61
C LYS A 254 19.42 -11.70 -20.89
#